data_d3300a3f248ef5daaaee5db048188b56
#
_entry.id   d3300a3f248ef5daaaee5db048188b56
#
_cell.length_a   1.000
_cell.length_b   1.000
_cell.length_c   1.000
_cell.angle_alpha   90.00
_cell.angle_beta   90.00
_cell.angle_gamma   90.00
#
_symmetry.space_group_name_H-M   'P 1'
#
loop_
_entity.id
_entity.type
_entity.pdbx_description
1 polymer ?
#
loop_
_entity_poly.entity_id
_entity_poly.type
_entity_poly.pdbx_seq_one_letter_code
_entity_poly.pdbx_strand_id
1 'polypeptide(L)'
;MMTITYPVNKGLYINMTNRCPCSCTFCLRHNADGVYGSDSLWLDREPTVQEVCDSVDTWDLSHFSEVVFCGYGEPTERLEDLLLVAKHIKAKGNIPIRINTNGLADLIWEKQTAPELKDLVDTVSISLNTPSKEDYLKVVRPKFGAQSYDAMLRFAKDCTANVPNVVMTVVDVVTSQEEQEQCRKICEGIGANLRVRPFEG
;
A
#
# COMPACT_ATOMS: atom_id res chain seq x y z
N MET A 1 20.19 -13.08 1.27
CA MET A 1 19.84 -12.00 2.27
C MET A 1 18.46 -11.52 1.89
N MET A 2 17.53 -11.32 2.84
CA MET A 2 16.17 -10.83 2.53
C MET A 2 16.20 -9.38 2.07
N THR A 3 15.40 -9.06 1.05
CA THR A 3 15.25 -7.68 0.57
C THR A 3 14.21 -6.96 1.43
N ILE A 4 14.67 -6.30 2.50
CA ILE A 4 13.81 -5.53 3.42
C ILE A 4 13.59 -4.12 2.87
N THR A 5 14.65 -3.45 2.43
CA THR A 5 14.57 -2.13 1.78
C THR A 5 15.15 -2.19 0.39
N TYR A 6 14.54 -1.47 -0.56
CA TYR A 6 14.98 -1.40 -1.95
C TYR A 6 14.59 -0.07 -2.59
N PRO A 7 15.44 0.50 -3.46
CA PRO A 7 15.13 1.75 -4.14
C PRO A 7 14.24 1.49 -5.36
N VAL A 8 13.24 2.36 -5.56
CA VAL A 8 12.45 2.43 -6.79
C VAL A 8 12.36 3.89 -7.23
N ASN A 9 12.96 4.24 -8.34
CA ASN A 9 13.09 5.62 -8.79
C ASN A 9 13.68 6.54 -7.71
N LYS A 10 12.88 7.46 -7.17
CA LYS A 10 13.26 8.38 -6.09
C LYS A 10 12.69 7.98 -4.73
N GLY A 11 12.10 6.80 -4.59
CA GLY A 11 11.55 6.30 -3.32
C GLY A 11 12.39 5.18 -2.73
N LEU A 12 12.49 5.15 -1.40
CA LEU A 12 12.98 4.00 -0.66
C LEU A 12 11.79 3.14 -0.24
N TYR A 13 11.72 1.91 -0.71
CA TYR A 13 10.61 1.00 -0.46
C TYR A 13 10.95 0.03 0.68
N ILE A 14 9.96 -0.29 1.51
CA ILE A 14 10.08 -1.18 2.68
C ILE A 14 9.14 -2.36 2.51
N ASN A 15 9.72 -3.56 2.47
CA ASN A 15 9.04 -4.84 2.37
C ASN A 15 9.06 -5.53 3.74
N MET A 16 7.88 -5.69 4.37
CA MET A 16 7.77 -6.16 5.76
C MET A 16 7.15 -7.55 5.91
N THR A 17 6.43 -8.03 4.89
CA THR A 17 5.65 -9.25 4.99
C THR A 17 5.34 -9.85 3.63
N ASN A 18 5.17 -11.17 3.58
CA ASN A 18 4.60 -11.87 2.43
C ASN A 18 3.08 -12.07 2.58
N ARG A 19 2.50 -11.78 3.76
CA ARG A 19 1.07 -11.95 4.01
C ARG A 19 0.26 -10.91 3.26
N CYS A 20 -0.82 -11.36 2.63
CA CYS A 20 -1.79 -10.49 1.98
C CYS A 20 -3.17 -11.16 2.03
N PRO A 21 -4.24 -10.46 2.41
CA PRO A 21 -5.59 -11.03 2.43
C PRO A 21 -6.21 -11.13 1.04
N CYS A 22 -5.48 -10.77 -0.02
CA CYS A 22 -5.96 -10.76 -1.40
C CYS A 22 -5.15 -11.71 -2.28
N SER A 23 -5.81 -12.23 -3.34
CA SER A 23 -5.21 -13.06 -4.40
C SER A 23 -5.50 -12.45 -5.78
N CYS A 24 -5.05 -11.20 -5.97
CA CYS A 24 -5.34 -10.43 -7.18
C CYS A 24 -4.84 -11.14 -8.44
N THR A 25 -5.66 -11.15 -9.50
CA THR A 25 -5.33 -11.82 -10.77
C THR A 25 -4.15 -11.18 -11.49
N PHE A 26 -3.88 -9.90 -11.21
CA PHE A 26 -2.80 -9.09 -11.82
C PHE A 26 -1.66 -8.80 -10.82
N CYS A 27 -1.52 -9.60 -9.76
CA CYS A 27 -0.51 -9.35 -8.74
C CYS A 27 0.89 -9.65 -9.28
N LEU A 28 1.80 -8.68 -9.17
CA LEU A 28 3.18 -8.77 -9.65
C LEU A 28 3.94 -9.97 -9.09
N ARG A 29 3.65 -10.39 -7.86
CA ARG A 29 4.27 -11.55 -7.20
C ARG A 29 4.05 -12.89 -7.92
N HIS A 30 3.12 -12.95 -8.91
CA HIS A 30 2.90 -14.13 -9.73
C HIS A 30 3.82 -14.18 -10.95
N ASN A 31 4.42 -13.06 -11.34
CA ASN A 31 5.15 -12.90 -12.59
C ASN A 31 6.66 -12.76 -12.41
N ALA A 32 7.13 -12.36 -11.23
CA ALA A 32 8.54 -12.13 -10.95
C ALA A 32 8.88 -12.32 -9.48
N ASP A 33 10.13 -12.65 -9.18
CA ASP A 33 10.64 -12.73 -7.80
C ASP A 33 11.01 -11.37 -7.23
N GLY A 34 11.24 -10.37 -8.07
CA GLY A 34 11.55 -8.98 -7.72
C GLY A 34 10.90 -8.00 -8.69
N VAL A 35 10.95 -6.71 -8.38
CA VAL A 35 10.40 -5.62 -9.22
C VAL A 35 11.44 -4.51 -9.38
N TYR A 36 11.39 -3.78 -10.49
CA TYR A 36 12.25 -2.62 -10.77
C TYR A 36 13.75 -2.90 -10.64
N GLY A 37 14.19 -4.14 -10.91
CA GLY A 37 15.59 -4.53 -10.80
C GLY A 37 16.05 -4.84 -9.37
N SER A 38 15.15 -4.96 -8.42
CA SER A 38 15.46 -5.46 -7.09
C SER A 38 15.79 -6.94 -7.10
N ASP A 39 16.48 -7.40 -6.07
CA ASP A 39 16.53 -8.81 -5.73
C ASP A 39 15.13 -9.34 -5.36
N SER A 40 15.00 -10.64 -5.12
CA SER A 40 13.74 -11.26 -4.73
C SER A 40 13.09 -10.52 -3.54
N LEU A 41 11.82 -10.17 -3.70
CA LEU A 41 11.00 -9.59 -2.63
C LEU A 41 10.30 -10.66 -1.76
N TRP A 42 10.48 -11.94 -2.06
CA TRP A 42 10.03 -12.99 -1.18
C TRP A 42 10.92 -13.04 0.07
N LEU A 43 10.32 -12.79 1.22
CA LEU A 43 11.00 -12.85 2.51
C LEU A 43 11.07 -14.31 2.98
N ASP A 44 12.23 -14.75 3.47
CA ASP A 44 12.39 -16.07 4.09
C ASP A 44 11.58 -16.19 5.39
N ARG A 45 11.44 -15.07 6.09
CA ARG A 45 10.60 -14.85 7.27
C ARG A 45 10.22 -13.37 7.37
N GLU A 46 9.29 -13.04 8.23
CA GLU A 46 9.03 -11.63 8.54
C GLU A 46 10.20 -11.02 9.33
N PRO A 47 10.75 -9.88 8.89
CA PRO A 47 11.79 -9.18 9.64
C PRO A 47 11.21 -8.60 10.94
N THR A 48 12.01 -8.51 11.99
CA THR A 48 11.64 -7.76 13.19
C THR A 48 11.62 -6.25 12.91
N VAL A 49 10.96 -5.48 13.77
CA VAL A 49 10.97 -4.00 13.68
C VAL A 49 12.39 -3.45 13.68
N GLN A 50 13.27 -4.02 14.53
CA GLN A 50 14.66 -3.58 14.59
C GLN A 50 15.40 -3.84 13.27
N GLU A 51 15.23 -5.03 12.66
CA GLU A 51 15.85 -5.34 11.37
C GLU A 51 15.36 -4.41 10.25
N VAL A 52 14.09 -4.00 10.28
CA VAL A 52 13.57 -3.02 9.33
C VAL A 52 14.19 -1.64 9.57
N CYS A 53 14.25 -1.19 10.82
CA CYS A 53 14.90 0.07 11.17
C CYS A 53 16.38 0.08 10.78
N ASP A 54 17.11 -0.99 11.11
CA ASP A 54 18.53 -1.13 10.75
C ASP A 54 18.73 -1.10 9.23
N SER A 55 17.83 -1.75 8.48
CA SER A 55 17.87 -1.73 7.00
C SER A 55 17.62 -0.33 6.45
N VAL A 56 16.66 0.42 7.01
CA VAL A 56 16.42 1.84 6.63
C VAL A 56 17.65 2.68 6.95
N ASP A 57 18.32 2.43 8.08
CA ASP A 57 19.47 3.19 8.56
C ASP A 57 20.74 2.99 7.71
N THR A 58 20.75 1.99 6.84
CA THR A 58 21.84 1.82 5.85
C THR A 58 21.78 2.85 4.70
N TRP A 59 20.65 3.55 4.56
CA TRP A 59 20.42 4.51 3.48
C TRP A 59 20.53 5.96 3.95
N ASP A 60 21.15 6.81 3.15
CA ASP A 60 21.03 8.26 3.31
C ASP A 60 19.68 8.73 2.76
N LEU A 61 18.72 8.98 3.66
CA LEU A 61 17.37 9.36 3.30
C LEU A 61 17.26 10.68 2.54
N SER A 62 18.29 11.53 2.58
CA SER A 62 18.33 12.79 1.80
C SER A 62 18.34 12.56 0.27
N HIS A 63 18.72 11.38 -0.18
CA HIS A 63 18.71 11.00 -1.59
C HIS A 63 17.34 10.55 -2.10
N PHE A 64 16.36 10.41 -1.21
CA PHE A 64 15.01 9.94 -1.56
C PHE A 64 13.98 11.06 -1.37
N SER A 65 12.95 11.05 -2.22
CA SER A 65 11.82 11.97 -2.11
C SER A 65 10.74 11.47 -1.14
N GLU A 66 10.69 10.18 -0.86
CA GLU A 66 9.72 9.54 0.02
C GLU A 66 10.22 8.16 0.50
N VAL A 67 9.66 7.68 1.60
CA VAL A 67 9.75 6.29 2.03
C VAL A 67 8.40 5.62 1.81
N VAL A 68 8.37 4.41 1.25
CA VAL A 68 7.13 3.75 0.85
C VAL A 68 7.03 2.36 1.49
N PHE A 69 6.03 2.14 2.31
CA PHE A 69 5.69 0.79 2.75
C PHE A 69 4.99 0.04 1.61
N CYS A 70 5.71 -0.88 0.99
CA CYS A 70 5.25 -1.66 -0.16
C CYS A 70 6.17 -2.85 -0.38
N GLY A 71 5.61 -4.01 -0.66
CA GLY A 71 6.32 -5.25 -0.97
C GLY A 71 5.38 -6.24 -1.63
N TYR A 72 5.69 -7.54 -1.53
CA TYR A 72 4.82 -8.60 -2.05
C TYR A 72 3.63 -8.89 -1.16
N GLY A 73 3.69 -8.53 0.11
CA GLY A 73 2.56 -8.58 1.03
C GLY A 73 1.81 -7.27 1.16
N GLU A 74 0.80 -7.27 2.00
CA GLU A 74 0.03 -6.10 2.41
C GLU A 74 0.69 -5.48 3.65
N PRO A 75 1.23 -4.26 3.59
CA PRO A 75 1.93 -3.68 4.73
C PRO A 75 1.08 -3.58 6.00
N THR A 76 -0.22 -3.35 5.87
CA THR A 76 -1.13 -3.21 7.03
C THR A 76 -1.44 -4.53 7.74
N GLU A 77 -1.02 -5.68 7.21
CA GLU A 77 -0.98 -6.95 7.98
C GLU A 77 -0.08 -6.82 9.22
N ARG A 78 0.86 -5.88 9.20
CA ARG A 78 1.78 -5.56 10.29
C ARG A 78 1.67 -4.09 10.70
N LEU A 79 0.45 -3.61 10.91
CA LEU A 79 0.18 -2.18 11.16
C LEU A 79 0.97 -1.65 12.36
N GLU A 80 0.96 -2.34 13.49
CA GLU A 80 1.67 -1.90 14.71
C GLU A 80 3.18 -1.75 14.46
N ASP A 81 3.78 -2.74 13.79
CA ASP A 81 5.19 -2.70 13.41
C ASP A 81 5.49 -1.58 12.41
N LEU A 82 4.60 -1.40 11.41
CA LEU A 82 4.67 -0.31 10.44
C LEU A 82 4.69 1.04 11.13
N LEU A 83 3.82 1.26 12.11
CA LEU A 83 3.76 2.52 12.87
C LEU A 83 5.04 2.75 13.69
N LEU A 84 5.64 1.70 14.25
CA LEU A 84 6.93 1.81 14.97
C LEU A 84 8.06 2.21 14.02
N VAL A 85 8.13 1.59 12.84
CA VAL A 85 9.11 1.95 11.80
C VAL A 85 8.88 3.37 11.28
N ALA A 86 7.61 3.78 11.07
CA ALA A 86 7.28 5.14 10.65
C ALA A 86 7.73 6.18 11.67
N LYS A 87 7.54 5.92 12.98
CA LYS A 87 8.05 6.78 14.07
C LYS A 87 9.58 6.88 14.03
N HIS A 88 10.28 5.76 13.82
CA HIS A 88 11.74 5.75 13.70
C HIS A 88 12.22 6.63 12.54
N ILE A 89 11.55 6.53 11.37
CA ILE A 89 11.87 7.35 10.19
C ILE A 89 11.61 8.84 10.47
N LYS A 90 10.44 9.18 11.05
CA LYS A 90 10.09 10.57 11.39
C LYS A 90 11.03 11.19 12.42
N ALA A 91 11.59 10.41 13.33
CA ALA A 91 12.60 10.89 14.28
C ALA A 91 13.93 11.32 13.62
N LYS A 92 14.21 10.86 12.39
CA LYS A 92 15.41 11.19 11.62
C LYS A 92 15.26 12.42 10.72
N GLY A 93 14.02 12.82 10.40
CA GLY A 93 13.76 13.97 9.54
C GLY A 93 12.34 13.99 8.98
N ASN A 94 12.12 14.95 8.08
CA ASN A 94 10.77 15.22 7.54
C ASN A 94 10.54 14.52 6.16
N ILE A 95 11.20 13.39 5.91
CA ILE A 95 10.93 12.67 4.66
C ILE A 95 9.46 12.20 4.63
N PRO A 96 8.74 12.41 3.51
CA PRO A 96 7.38 11.93 3.37
C PRO A 96 7.29 10.40 3.46
N ILE A 97 6.25 9.89 4.14
CA ILE A 97 5.97 8.46 4.26
C ILE A 97 4.69 8.14 3.51
N ARG A 98 4.74 7.14 2.64
CA ARG A 98 3.58 6.61 1.92
C ARG A 98 3.35 5.14 2.24
N ILE A 99 2.08 4.74 2.29
CA ILE A 99 1.67 3.33 2.35
C ILE A 99 0.95 2.99 1.04
N ASN A 100 1.38 1.91 0.37
CA ASN A 100 0.61 1.29 -0.70
C ASN A 100 -0.17 0.11 -0.10
N THR A 101 -1.50 0.16 -0.13
CA THR A 101 -2.36 -0.80 0.58
C THR A 101 -3.56 -1.24 -0.26
N ASN A 102 -4.07 -2.42 0.03
CA ASN A 102 -5.35 -2.89 -0.50
C ASN A 102 -6.57 -2.24 0.21
N GLY A 103 -6.36 -1.46 1.29
CA GLY A 103 -7.41 -0.75 2.01
C GLY A 103 -8.25 -1.61 2.96
N LEU A 104 -7.81 -2.82 3.31
CA LEU A 104 -8.56 -3.74 4.15
C LEU A 104 -8.05 -3.79 5.60
N ALA A 105 -7.28 -2.79 6.03
CA ALA A 105 -6.70 -2.73 7.37
C ALA A 105 -7.74 -2.88 8.48
N ASP A 106 -8.91 -2.23 8.34
CA ASP A 106 -9.99 -2.31 9.34
C ASP A 106 -10.56 -3.74 9.49
N LEU A 107 -10.59 -4.51 8.39
CA LEU A 107 -11.01 -5.91 8.43
C LEU A 107 -9.93 -6.84 8.98
N ILE A 108 -8.65 -6.50 8.78
CA ILE A 108 -7.52 -7.27 9.31
C ILE A 108 -7.47 -7.11 10.83
N TRP A 109 -7.66 -5.90 11.33
CA TRP A 109 -7.49 -5.54 12.74
C TRP A 109 -8.80 -5.45 13.53
N GLU A 110 -9.94 -5.67 12.88
CA GLU A 110 -11.30 -5.61 13.45
C GLU A 110 -11.59 -4.29 14.21
N LYS A 111 -10.99 -3.19 13.74
CA LYS A 111 -11.12 -1.83 14.29
C LYS A 111 -10.91 -0.76 13.22
N GLN A 112 -11.26 0.49 13.50
CA GLN A 112 -10.86 1.62 12.66
C GLN A 112 -9.37 1.90 12.83
N THR A 113 -8.62 1.83 11.73
CA THR A 113 -7.16 1.96 11.72
C THR A 113 -6.66 3.30 11.18
N ALA A 114 -7.46 4.01 10.38
CA ALA A 114 -7.07 5.29 9.79
C ALA A 114 -6.60 6.34 10.81
N PRO A 115 -7.20 6.48 12.02
CA PRO A 115 -6.71 7.42 13.03
C PRO A 115 -5.29 7.15 13.52
N GLU A 116 -4.82 5.90 13.46
CA GLU A 116 -3.47 5.53 13.91
C GLU A 116 -2.38 5.98 12.93
N LEU A 117 -2.75 6.32 11.68
CA LEU A 117 -1.83 6.81 10.65
C LEU A 117 -1.53 8.30 10.81
N LYS A 118 -2.33 9.02 11.60
CA LYS A 118 -2.22 10.45 11.77
C LYS A 118 -0.82 10.86 12.26
N ASP A 119 -0.29 11.95 11.69
CA ASP A 119 1.02 12.53 11.98
C ASP A 119 2.24 11.63 11.68
N LEU A 120 2.02 10.38 11.21
CA LEU A 120 3.07 9.44 10.85
C LEU A 120 3.13 9.20 9.33
N VAL A 121 1.97 9.19 8.67
CA VAL A 121 1.85 8.87 7.24
C VAL A 121 1.37 10.10 6.48
N ASP A 122 2.09 10.47 5.43
CA ASP A 122 1.77 11.64 4.60
C ASP A 122 0.86 11.30 3.43
N THR A 123 0.93 10.06 2.95
CA THR A 123 0.12 9.59 1.81
C THR A 123 -0.33 8.15 2.00
N VAL A 124 -1.62 7.89 1.80
CA VAL A 124 -2.15 6.51 1.67
C VAL A 124 -2.58 6.29 0.21
N SER A 125 -1.95 5.32 -0.44
CA SER A 125 -2.26 4.90 -1.81
C SER A 125 -3.03 3.58 -1.77
N ILE A 126 -4.34 3.64 -2.06
CA ILE A 126 -5.29 2.54 -1.88
C ILE A 126 -5.64 1.94 -3.24
N SER A 127 -5.57 0.62 -3.35
CA SER A 127 -5.92 -0.12 -4.57
C SER A 127 -7.45 -0.24 -4.73
N LEU A 128 -8.07 0.67 -5.48
CA LEU A 128 -9.50 0.62 -5.84
C LEU A 128 -9.76 -0.50 -6.86
N ASN A 129 -8.90 -0.59 -7.86
CA ASN A 129 -8.83 -1.57 -8.94
C ASN A 129 -10.00 -1.56 -9.93
N THR A 130 -11.26 -1.46 -9.49
CA THR A 130 -12.45 -1.45 -10.35
C THR A 130 -13.55 -0.56 -9.74
N PRO A 131 -14.49 -0.03 -10.56
CA PRO A 131 -15.58 0.81 -10.05
C PRO A 131 -16.72 0.01 -9.43
N SER A 132 -16.81 -1.31 -9.69
CA SER A 132 -17.90 -2.14 -9.22
C SER A 132 -17.45 -3.16 -8.18
N LYS A 133 -18.29 -3.42 -7.20
CA LYS A 133 -18.08 -4.44 -6.17
C LYS A 133 -17.96 -5.84 -6.77
N GLU A 134 -18.76 -6.13 -7.78
CA GLU A 134 -18.76 -7.46 -8.42
C GLU A 134 -17.42 -7.74 -9.11
N ASP A 135 -16.92 -6.79 -9.90
CA ASP A 135 -15.65 -6.95 -10.61
C ASP A 135 -14.45 -6.88 -9.66
N TYR A 136 -14.54 -6.04 -8.61
CA TYR A 136 -13.54 -6.04 -7.54
C TYR A 136 -13.37 -7.44 -6.92
N LEU A 137 -14.45 -8.13 -6.61
CA LEU A 137 -14.39 -9.48 -6.04
C LEU A 137 -13.78 -10.50 -7.01
N LYS A 138 -14.02 -10.34 -8.32
CA LYS A 138 -13.45 -11.21 -9.35
C LYS A 138 -11.94 -11.04 -9.49
N VAL A 139 -11.46 -9.77 -9.49
CA VAL A 139 -10.06 -9.46 -9.78
C VAL A 139 -9.17 -9.43 -8.54
N VAL A 140 -9.69 -8.99 -7.39
CA VAL A 140 -8.93 -8.87 -6.12
C VAL A 140 -8.97 -10.15 -5.29
N ARG A 141 -10.09 -10.88 -5.32
CA ARG A 141 -10.28 -12.14 -4.58
C ARG A 141 -9.92 -12.03 -3.09
N PRO A 142 -10.56 -11.11 -2.35
CA PRO A 142 -10.23 -10.88 -0.95
C PRO A 142 -10.76 -12.00 -0.05
N LYS A 143 -10.01 -12.41 0.98
CA LYS A 143 -10.42 -13.45 1.93
C LYS A 143 -11.68 -13.11 2.73
N PHE A 144 -11.97 -11.81 2.88
CA PHE A 144 -13.14 -11.33 3.64
C PHE A 144 -14.42 -11.28 2.79
N GLY A 145 -14.37 -11.65 1.50
CA GLY A 145 -15.52 -11.75 0.63
C GLY A 145 -16.21 -10.42 0.35
N ALA A 146 -17.54 -10.45 0.22
CA ALA A 146 -18.36 -9.36 -0.29
C ALA A 146 -18.28 -8.03 0.50
N GLN A 147 -17.90 -8.07 1.76
CA GLN A 147 -17.75 -6.85 2.58
C GLN A 147 -16.48 -6.02 2.25
N SER A 148 -15.52 -6.63 1.55
CA SER A 148 -14.20 -6.02 1.33
C SER A 148 -14.24 -4.73 0.53
N TYR A 149 -15.06 -4.65 -0.52
CA TYR A 149 -15.20 -3.45 -1.34
C TYR A 149 -15.70 -2.25 -0.53
N ASP A 150 -16.79 -2.45 0.23
CA ASP A 150 -17.37 -1.40 1.05
C ASP A 150 -16.43 -1.00 2.21
N ALA A 151 -15.69 -1.96 2.76
CA ALA A 151 -14.70 -1.71 3.81
C ALA A 151 -13.53 -0.88 3.29
N MET A 152 -13.01 -1.19 2.10
CA MET A 152 -11.96 -0.43 1.43
C MET A 152 -12.40 1.02 1.17
N LEU A 153 -13.63 1.24 0.70
CA LEU A 153 -14.15 2.60 0.47
C LEU A 153 -14.34 3.36 1.79
N ARG A 154 -14.81 2.71 2.86
CA ARG A 154 -14.89 3.34 4.19
C ARG A 154 -13.52 3.70 4.72
N PHE A 155 -12.56 2.79 4.69
CA PHE A 155 -11.19 3.07 5.08
C PHE A 155 -10.59 4.25 4.29
N ALA A 156 -10.81 4.31 2.97
CA ALA A 156 -10.38 5.44 2.15
C ALA A 156 -11.00 6.77 2.62
N LYS A 157 -12.31 6.76 2.94
CA LYS A 157 -13.00 7.93 3.48
C LYS A 157 -12.45 8.34 4.85
N ASP A 158 -12.21 7.40 5.75
CA ASP A 158 -11.65 7.67 7.07
C ASP A 158 -10.21 8.21 6.96
N CYS A 159 -9.42 7.72 6.01
CA CYS A 159 -8.09 8.26 5.72
C CYS A 159 -8.14 9.74 5.32
N THR A 160 -9.16 10.23 4.60
CA THR A 160 -9.21 11.64 4.20
C THR A 160 -9.35 12.62 5.38
N ALA A 161 -9.79 12.14 6.53
CA ALA A 161 -9.85 12.93 7.77
C ALA A 161 -8.58 12.84 8.62
N ASN A 162 -7.67 11.91 8.33
CA ASN A 162 -6.53 11.60 9.21
C ASN A 162 -5.17 11.75 8.52
N VAL A 163 -5.10 11.69 7.18
CA VAL A 163 -3.86 11.69 6.41
C VAL A 163 -3.91 12.82 5.38
N PRO A 164 -2.82 13.58 5.19
CA PRO A 164 -2.79 14.73 4.27
C PRO A 164 -3.17 14.38 2.83
N ASN A 165 -2.75 13.21 2.32
CA ASN A 165 -3.01 12.81 0.93
C ASN A 165 -3.58 11.40 0.87
N VAL A 166 -4.73 11.27 0.21
CA VAL A 166 -5.35 9.98 -0.10
C VAL A 166 -5.45 9.83 -1.62
N VAL A 167 -4.84 8.77 -2.13
CA VAL A 167 -4.84 8.45 -3.56
C VAL A 167 -5.42 7.06 -3.73
N MET A 168 -6.45 6.91 -4.55
CA MET A 168 -6.95 5.61 -4.95
C MET A 168 -6.38 5.24 -6.32
N THR A 169 -6.03 3.98 -6.51
CA THR A 169 -5.32 3.55 -7.72
C THR A 169 -6.08 2.48 -8.48
N VAL A 170 -5.97 2.53 -9.80
CA VAL A 170 -6.38 1.48 -10.74
C VAL A 170 -5.22 1.18 -11.68
N VAL A 171 -5.23 -0.02 -12.28
CA VAL A 171 -4.23 -0.43 -13.28
C VAL A 171 -4.88 -0.37 -14.66
N ASP A 172 -4.20 0.21 -15.65
CA ASP A 172 -4.72 0.50 -16.98
C ASP A 172 -5.20 -0.75 -17.76
N VAL A 173 -4.53 -1.89 -17.58
CA VAL A 173 -4.93 -3.17 -18.21
C VAL A 173 -6.12 -3.84 -17.53
N VAL A 174 -6.50 -3.38 -16.32
CA VAL A 174 -7.61 -3.94 -15.55
C VAL A 174 -8.89 -3.16 -15.77
N THR A 175 -8.78 -1.88 -16.13
CA THR A 175 -9.90 -0.94 -16.27
C THR A 175 -9.91 -0.25 -17.63
N SER A 176 -11.08 -0.24 -18.28
CA SER A 176 -11.34 0.58 -19.46
C SER A 176 -11.37 2.08 -19.12
N GLN A 177 -11.33 2.97 -20.12
CA GLN A 177 -11.45 4.41 -19.91
C GLN A 177 -12.77 4.80 -19.24
N GLU A 178 -13.86 4.13 -19.59
CA GLU A 178 -15.17 4.35 -18.97
C GLU A 178 -15.18 3.96 -17.48
N GLU A 179 -14.60 2.82 -17.15
CA GLU A 179 -14.44 2.38 -15.75
C GLU A 179 -13.51 3.29 -14.96
N GLN A 180 -12.44 3.83 -15.57
CA GLN A 180 -11.57 4.82 -14.95
C GLN A 180 -12.32 6.10 -14.61
N GLU A 181 -13.25 6.55 -15.49
CA GLU A 181 -14.09 7.70 -15.20
C GLU A 181 -15.09 7.43 -14.07
N GLN A 182 -15.65 6.22 -14.01
CA GLN A 182 -16.48 5.81 -12.87
C GLN A 182 -15.66 5.78 -11.56
N CYS A 183 -14.43 5.26 -11.60
CA CYS A 183 -13.51 5.28 -10.47
C CYS A 183 -13.20 6.73 -10.02
N ARG A 184 -13.04 7.66 -10.96
CA ARG A 184 -12.82 9.08 -10.66
C ARG A 184 -13.98 9.67 -9.85
N LYS A 185 -15.21 9.42 -10.25
CA LYS A 185 -16.41 9.86 -9.52
C LYS A 185 -16.50 9.28 -8.12
N ILE A 186 -16.11 8.01 -7.94
CA ILE A 186 -16.02 7.38 -6.62
C ILE A 186 -14.99 8.11 -5.75
N CYS A 187 -13.81 8.39 -6.29
CA CYS A 187 -12.75 9.09 -5.56
C CYS A 187 -13.18 10.51 -5.17
N GLU A 188 -13.81 11.25 -6.08
CA GLU A 188 -14.37 12.60 -5.81
C GLU A 188 -15.40 12.56 -4.68
N GLY A 189 -16.31 11.59 -4.68
CA GLY A 189 -17.30 11.40 -3.60
C GLY A 189 -16.69 11.08 -2.24
N ILE A 190 -15.51 10.48 -2.21
CA ILE A 190 -14.74 10.19 -1.00
C ILE A 190 -13.90 11.41 -0.57
N GLY A 191 -13.46 12.23 -1.49
CA GLY A 191 -12.49 13.32 -1.29
C GLY A 191 -11.04 12.85 -1.50
N ALA A 192 -10.84 11.79 -2.29
CA ALA A 192 -9.55 11.25 -2.67
C ALA A 192 -9.22 11.56 -4.13
N ASN A 193 -7.95 11.43 -4.51
CA ASN A 193 -7.51 11.54 -5.90
C ASN A 193 -7.45 10.18 -6.58
N LEU A 194 -7.78 10.09 -7.86
CA LEU A 194 -7.55 8.89 -8.66
C LEU A 194 -6.18 8.96 -9.35
N ARG A 195 -5.44 7.86 -9.30
CA ARG A 195 -4.22 7.63 -10.09
C ARG A 195 -4.37 6.36 -10.91
N VAL A 196 -4.29 6.48 -12.23
CA VAL A 196 -4.18 5.35 -13.16
C VAL A 196 -2.69 4.98 -13.25
N ARG A 197 -2.36 3.72 -12.99
CA ARG A 197 -0.99 3.20 -13.08
C ARG A 197 -0.86 2.31 -14.32
N PRO A 198 0.27 2.39 -15.06
CA PRO A 198 0.57 1.40 -16.07
C PRO A 198 0.75 0.02 -15.41
N PHE A 199 0.46 -1.04 -16.14
CA PHE A 199 0.79 -2.39 -15.72
C PHE A 199 2.30 -2.62 -15.87
N GLU A 200 2.92 -3.13 -14.82
CA GLU A 200 4.39 -3.27 -14.72
C GLU A 200 4.79 -4.75 -14.56
N GLY A 201 3.98 -5.67 -15.10
CA GLY A 201 4.22 -7.12 -15.06
C GLY A 201 4.68 -7.72 -16.38
#